data_783cde37fb6c1bb005ef7e739b5e3c27
#
_entry.id   783cde37fb6c1bb005ef7e739b5e3c27
#
_cell.length_a   1.000
_cell.length_b   1.000
_cell.length_c   1.000
_cell.angle_alpha   90.00
_cell.angle_beta   90.00
_cell.angle_gamma   90.00
#
_symmetry.space_group_name_H-M   'P 1'
#
loop_
_entity.id
_entity.type
_entity.pdbx_description
1 polymer ?
#
loop_
_entity_poly.entity_id
_entity_poly.type
_entity_poly.pdbx_seq_one_letter_code
_entity_poly.pdbx_strand_id
1 'polypeptide(L)'
;CTQRQTEHCGGSAAATASRETEIKLYNVAKASLQELLADYADYLRVRNLELWHKESPKAVQTRRVCREHPDLRLSSARERMEGRSPGAIANIAIVLIHQADYLLARLIETAKKRFLEEGGIREQMTRARLEYRKGKRG
;
A
#
# COMPACT_ATOMS: atom_id res chain seq x y z
N CYS A 1 32.39 -31.54 -13.07
CA CYS A 1 31.16 -31.87 -12.32
C CYS A 1 31.35 -31.46 -10.87
N THR A 2 31.18 -30.21 -10.50
CA THR A 2 30.82 -29.79 -9.12
C THR A 2 30.80 -28.26 -9.08
N GLN A 3 29.72 -27.69 -9.53
CA GLN A 3 29.36 -26.27 -9.30
C GLN A 3 27.90 -26.22 -8.97
N ARG A 4 27.59 -26.45 -7.73
CA ARG A 4 26.30 -26.09 -7.15
C ARG A 4 26.46 -26.03 -5.63
N GLN A 5 26.26 -24.88 -5.07
CA GLN A 5 25.99 -24.57 -3.66
C GLN A 5 26.84 -23.42 -3.11
N THR A 6 26.57 -22.20 -3.56
CA THR A 6 26.97 -20.99 -2.81
C THR A 6 25.96 -19.84 -2.96
N GLU A 7 24.68 -20.14 -3.25
CA GLU A 7 23.70 -19.05 -3.48
C GLU A 7 22.60 -18.89 -2.41
N HIS A 8 22.69 -19.57 -1.26
CA HIS A 8 21.59 -19.50 -0.28
C HIS A 8 21.79 -18.61 0.93
N CYS A 9 22.95 -17.98 1.12
CA CYS A 9 23.14 -17.05 2.27
C CYS A 9 22.83 -15.58 1.98
N GLY A 10 22.82 -15.16 0.72
CA GLY A 10 22.53 -13.77 0.33
C GLY A 10 21.04 -13.43 0.25
N GLY A 11 20.20 -14.41 -0.04
CA GLY A 11 18.78 -14.18 -0.33
C GLY A 11 17.96 -13.70 0.87
N SER A 12 18.23 -14.17 2.07
CA SER A 12 17.39 -13.81 3.23
C SER A 12 17.67 -12.39 3.76
N ALA A 13 18.93 -11.92 3.73
CA ALA A 13 19.28 -10.57 4.14
C ALA A 13 18.78 -9.52 3.14
N ALA A 14 18.96 -9.80 1.84
CA ALA A 14 18.46 -8.95 0.77
C ALA A 14 16.92 -8.91 0.75
N ALA A 15 16.24 -10.04 0.95
CA ALA A 15 14.79 -10.10 1.05
C ALA A 15 14.24 -9.30 2.25
N THR A 16 14.91 -9.34 3.41
CA THR A 16 14.51 -8.57 4.60
C THR A 16 14.70 -7.07 4.41
N ALA A 17 15.83 -6.65 3.82
CA ALA A 17 16.08 -5.24 3.48
C ALA A 17 15.08 -4.73 2.43
N SER A 18 14.73 -5.56 1.44
CA SER A 18 13.71 -5.26 0.45
C SER A 18 12.32 -5.04 1.08
N ARG A 19 11.92 -5.85 2.06
CA ARG A 19 10.64 -5.70 2.76
C ARG A 19 10.58 -4.45 3.63
N GLU A 20 11.66 -4.11 4.30
CA GLU A 20 11.74 -2.85 5.05
C GLU A 20 11.60 -1.65 4.11
N THR A 21 12.26 -1.69 2.97
CA THR A 21 12.14 -0.67 1.93
C THR A 21 10.73 -0.59 1.36
N GLU A 22 10.09 -1.74 1.12
CA GLU A 22 8.70 -1.84 0.68
C GLU A 22 7.75 -1.13 1.66
N ILE A 23 7.87 -1.42 2.96
CA ILE A 23 7.07 -0.77 4.01
C ILE A 23 7.31 0.75 4.02
N LYS A 24 8.56 1.20 3.90
CA LYS A 24 8.89 2.63 3.83
C LYS A 24 8.23 3.30 2.62
N LEU A 25 8.28 2.66 1.45
CA LEU A 25 7.65 3.19 0.23
C LEU A 25 6.13 3.27 0.35
N TYR A 26 5.49 2.27 0.95
CA TYR A 26 4.04 2.31 1.20
C TYR A 26 3.66 3.45 2.16
N ASN A 27 4.45 3.68 3.20
CA ASN A 27 4.22 4.79 4.13
C ASN A 27 4.38 6.16 3.45
N VAL A 28 5.37 6.31 2.56
CA VAL A 28 5.54 7.53 1.74
C VAL A 28 4.35 7.74 0.82
N ALA A 29 3.90 6.69 0.13
CA ALA A 29 2.73 6.74 -0.73
C ALA A 29 1.47 7.13 0.05
N LYS A 30 1.28 6.58 1.25
CA LYS A 30 0.17 6.92 2.14
C LYS A 30 0.21 8.40 2.56
N ALA A 31 1.37 8.92 2.93
CA ALA A 31 1.53 10.33 3.27
C ALA A 31 1.19 11.24 2.07
N SER A 32 1.65 10.90 0.88
CA SER A 32 1.34 11.63 -0.35
C SER A 32 -0.17 11.63 -0.67
N LEU A 33 -0.87 10.52 -0.44
CA LEU A 33 -2.32 10.47 -0.58
C LEU A 33 -3.04 11.37 0.42
N GLN A 34 -2.54 11.49 1.65
CA GLN A 34 -3.13 12.38 2.66
C GLN A 34 -2.94 13.87 2.29
N GLU A 35 -1.79 14.23 1.74
CA GLU A 35 -1.57 15.58 1.21
C GLU A 35 -2.52 15.89 0.06
N LEU A 36 -2.64 14.97 -0.90
CA LEU A 36 -3.55 15.12 -2.03
C LEU A 36 -5.02 15.21 -1.59
N LEU A 37 -5.41 14.44 -0.58
CA LEU A 37 -6.74 14.51 0.02
C LEU A 37 -7.03 15.90 0.60
N ALA A 38 -6.07 16.47 1.32
CA ALA A 38 -6.18 17.81 1.89
C ALA A 38 -6.32 18.86 0.78
N ASP A 39 -5.55 18.76 -0.30
CA ASP A 39 -5.61 19.68 -1.43
C ASP A 39 -6.99 19.66 -2.11
N TYR A 40 -7.57 18.50 -2.34
CA TYR A 40 -8.93 18.42 -2.91
C TYR A 40 -10.00 18.93 -1.96
N ALA A 41 -9.89 18.65 -0.66
CA ALA A 41 -10.80 19.18 0.34
C ALA A 41 -10.73 20.72 0.40
N ASP A 42 -9.52 21.28 0.37
CA ASP A 42 -9.31 22.74 0.33
C ASP A 42 -9.83 23.36 -0.96
N TYR A 43 -9.66 22.68 -2.09
CA TYR A 43 -10.23 23.11 -3.37
C TYR A 43 -11.76 23.30 -3.27
N LEU A 44 -12.47 22.32 -2.70
CA LEU A 44 -13.91 22.41 -2.49
C LEU A 44 -14.28 23.52 -1.52
N ARG A 45 -13.56 23.63 -0.41
CA ARG A 45 -13.80 24.63 0.64
C ARG A 45 -13.62 26.05 0.11
N VAL A 46 -12.52 26.33 -0.57
CA VAL A 46 -12.21 27.69 -1.09
C VAL A 46 -13.22 28.14 -2.14
N ARG A 47 -13.76 27.20 -2.91
CA ARG A 47 -14.76 27.49 -3.96
C ARG A 47 -16.21 27.38 -3.49
N ASN A 48 -16.40 27.10 -2.19
CA ASN A 48 -17.74 26.94 -1.61
C ASN A 48 -18.55 25.84 -2.30
N LEU A 49 -17.86 24.75 -2.71
CA LEU A 49 -18.45 23.60 -3.33
C LEU A 49 -18.76 22.52 -2.31
N GLU A 50 -19.81 21.74 -2.54
CA GLU A 50 -20.23 20.69 -1.64
C GLU A 50 -19.22 19.54 -1.56
N LEU A 51 -18.85 19.15 -0.34
CA LEU A 51 -18.20 17.88 -0.08
C LEU A 51 -19.25 16.78 0.06
N TRP A 52 -19.16 15.72 -0.77
CA TRP A 52 -20.12 14.62 -0.68
C TRP A 52 -19.98 13.86 0.65
N HIS A 53 -21.11 13.68 1.30
CA HIS A 53 -21.15 12.82 2.46
C HIS A 53 -20.81 11.37 2.06
N LYS A 54 -20.17 10.65 2.96
CA LYS A 54 -19.72 9.25 2.74
C LYS A 54 -20.86 8.34 2.27
N GLU A 55 -22.06 8.54 2.80
CA GLU A 55 -23.25 7.74 2.49
C GLU A 55 -24.11 8.36 1.39
N SER A 56 -23.68 9.45 0.76
CA SER A 56 -24.42 10.04 -0.35
C SER A 56 -24.50 9.09 -1.54
N PRO A 57 -25.61 9.12 -2.33
CA PRO A 57 -25.76 8.26 -3.50
C PRO A 57 -24.60 8.37 -4.49
N LYS A 58 -24.08 9.58 -4.68
CA LYS A 58 -22.95 9.86 -5.58
C LYS A 58 -21.64 9.19 -5.09
N ALA A 59 -21.33 9.29 -3.79
CA ALA A 59 -20.17 8.66 -3.20
C ALA A 59 -20.28 7.13 -3.23
N VAL A 60 -21.44 6.58 -2.90
CA VAL A 60 -21.72 5.14 -2.96
C VAL A 60 -21.58 4.62 -4.39
N GLN A 61 -22.14 5.32 -5.37
CA GLN A 61 -22.03 4.95 -6.78
C GLN A 61 -20.59 4.97 -7.27
N THR A 62 -19.79 5.96 -6.88
CA THR A 62 -18.37 6.04 -7.24
C THR A 62 -17.60 4.83 -6.69
N ARG A 63 -17.79 4.49 -5.42
CA ARG A 63 -17.16 3.30 -4.82
C ARG A 63 -17.57 2.01 -5.52
N ARG A 64 -18.84 1.90 -5.89
CA ARG A 64 -19.36 0.74 -6.62
C ARG A 64 -18.70 0.58 -7.98
N VAL A 65 -18.63 1.64 -8.78
CA VAL A 65 -18.00 1.62 -10.11
C VAL A 65 -16.54 1.18 -10.01
N CYS A 66 -15.79 1.70 -9.04
CA CYS A 66 -14.40 1.31 -8.83
C CYS A 66 -14.23 -0.16 -8.44
N ARG A 67 -15.17 -0.70 -7.68
CA ARG A 67 -15.16 -2.11 -7.25
C ARG A 67 -15.51 -3.05 -8.40
N GLU A 68 -16.47 -2.68 -9.22
CA GLU A 68 -16.93 -3.48 -10.37
C GLU A 68 -15.96 -3.45 -11.55
N HIS A 69 -15.10 -2.42 -11.61
CA HIS A 69 -14.15 -2.22 -12.68
C HIS A 69 -12.72 -2.03 -12.17
N PRO A 70 -12.11 -3.08 -11.58
CA PRO A 70 -10.75 -2.99 -11.02
C PRO A 70 -9.68 -2.75 -12.10
N ASP A 71 -10.00 -3.05 -13.34
CA ASP A 71 -9.17 -2.88 -14.54
C ASP A 71 -9.39 -1.52 -15.25
N LEU A 72 -10.06 -0.59 -14.59
CA LEU A 72 -10.37 0.73 -15.16
C LEU A 72 -9.09 1.45 -15.57
N ARG A 73 -8.85 1.51 -16.85
CA ARG A 73 -7.69 2.22 -17.42
C ARG A 73 -7.87 3.74 -17.28
N LEU A 74 -6.76 4.45 -17.16
CA LEU A 74 -6.75 5.91 -17.06
C LEU A 74 -7.55 6.60 -18.18
N SER A 75 -7.49 6.06 -19.42
CA SER A 75 -8.27 6.55 -20.55
C SER A 75 -9.78 6.48 -20.29
N SER A 76 -10.27 5.34 -19.82
CA SER A 76 -11.70 5.14 -19.51
C SER A 76 -12.15 5.98 -18.33
N ALA A 77 -11.28 6.17 -17.33
CA ALA A 77 -11.55 7.07 -16.21
C ALA A 77 -11.69 8.52 -16.68
N ARG A 78 -10.80 8.95 -17.57
CA ARG A 78 -10.85 10.29 -18.17
C ARG A 78 -12.16 10.52 -18.95
N GLU A 79 -12.56 9.60 -19.81
CA GLU A 79 -13.81 9.67 -20.56
C GLU A 79 -15.04 9.80 -19.64
N ARG A 80 -15.05 9.06 -18.52
CA ARG A 80 -16.12 9.13 -17.52
C ARG A 80 -16.14 10.43 -16.75
N MET A 81 -15.02 11.15 -16.67
CA MET A 81 -14.91 12.45 -16.01
C MET A 81 -15.22 13.62 -16.94
N GLU A 82 -15.09 13.43 -18.26
CA GLU A 82 -15.41 14.46 -19.25
C GLU A 82 -16.88 14.89 -19.12
N GLY A 83 -17.10 16.20 -19.11
CA GLY A 83 -18.44 16.78 -18.96
C GLY A 83 -18.96 16.86 -17.52
N ARG A 84 -18.22 16.39 -16.51
CA ARG A 84 -18.59 16.56 -15.11
C ARG A 84 -18.13 17.91 -14.57
N SER A 85 -18.85 18.43 -13.57
CA SER A 85 -18.48 19.67 -12.91
C SER A 85 -17.14 19.53 -12.15
N PRO A 86 -16.36 20.60 -11.98
CA PRO A 86 -15.13 20.55 -11.19
C PRO A 86 -15.33 20.03 -9.76
N GLY A 87 -16.45 20.40 -9.12
CA GLY A 87 -16.81 19.90 -7.79
C GLY A 87 -17.06 18.40 -7.78
N ALA A 88 -17.73 17.86 -8.79
CA ALA A 88 -17.94 16.41 -8.93
C ALA A 88 -16.61 15.67 -9.14
N ILE A 89 -15.72 16.19 -9.97
CA ILE A 89 -14.38 15.60 -10.20
C ILE A 89 -13.57 15.57 -8.91
N ALA A 90 -13.54 16.66 -8.15
CA ALA A 90 -12.84 16.73 -6.87
C ALA A 90 -13.40 15.71 -5.86
N ASN A 91 -14.71 15.58 -5.76
CA ASN A 91 -15.35 14.59 -4.89
C ASN A 91 -15.07 13.14 -5.32
N ILE A 92 -15.07 12.85 -6.61
CA ILE A 92 -14.68 11.54 -7.13
C ILE A 92 -13.22 11.22 -6.75
N ALA A 93 -12.32 12.18 -6.93
CA ALA A 93 -10.92 12.03 -6.52
C ALA A 93 -10.79 11.74 -5.01
N ILE A 94 -11.52 12.44 -4.16
CA ILE A 94 -11.56 12.20 -2.71
C ILE A 94 -12.01 10.76 -2.40
N VAL A 95 -13.05 10.27 -3.03
CA VAL A 95 -13.53 8.88 -2.86
C VAL A 95 -12.44 7.88 -3.26
N LEU A 96 -11.77 8.09 -4.39
CA LEU A 96 -10.69 7.23 -4.86
C LEU A 96 -9.48 7.24 -3.92
N ILE A 97 -9.12 8.40 -3.38
CA ILE A 97 -8.02 8.54 -2.44
C ILE A 97 -8.32 7.76 -1.15
N HIS A 98 -9.52 7.84 -0.62
CA HIS A 98 -9.92 7.05 0.55
C HIS A 98 -9.83 5.54 0.29
N GLN A 99 -10.22 5.07 -0.88
CA GLN A 99 -10.09 3.66 -1.26
C GLN A 99 -8.62 3.24 -1.36
N ALA A 100 -7.80 4.05 -2.01
CA ALA A 100 -6.36 3.79 -2.14
C ALA A 100 -5.66 3.78 -0.76
N ASP A 101 -6.00 4.72 0.11
CA ASP A 101 -5.48 4.79 1.48
C ASP A 101 -5.83 3.54 2.30
N TYR A 102 -7.06 3.06 2.19
CA TYR A 102 -7.50 1.82 2.82
C TYR A 102 -6.72 0.60 2.31
N LEU A 103 -6.53 0.49 1.00
CA LEU A 103 -5.76 -0.61 0.41
C LEU A 103 -4.28 -0.56 0.81
N LEU A 104 -3.67 0.63 0.83
CA LEU A 104 -2.31 0.81 1.31
C LEU A 104 -2.14 0.44 2.78
N ALA A 105 -3.09 0.81 3.64
CA ALA A 105 -3.07 0.42 5.04
C ALA A 105 -3.05 -1.10 5.20
N ARG A 106 -3.86 -1.81 4.43
CA ARG A 106 -3.87 -3.29 4.42
C ARG A 106 -2.57 -3.88 3.89
N LEU A 107 -1.99 -3.31 2.85
CA LEU A 107 -0.69 -3.74 2.32
C LEU A 107 0.43 -3.55 3.36
N ILE A 108 0.43 -2.43 4.06
CA ILE A 108 1.39 -2.15 5.14
C ILE A 108 1.26 -3.17 6.27
N GLU A 109 0.05 -3.48 6.71
CA GLU A 109 -0.17 -4.51 7.75
C GLU A 109 0.32 -5.88 7.30
N THR A 110 0.02 -6.29 6.08
CA THR A 110 0.49 -7.55 5.51
C THR A 110 2.01 -7.59 5.40
N ALA A 111 2.63 -6.52 4.93
CA ALA A 111 4.08 -6.42 4.81
C ALA A 111 4.78 -6.46 6.17
N LYS A 112 4.23 -5.77 7.18
CA LYS A 112 4.73 -5.80 8.56
C LYS A 112 4.63 -7.21 9.16
N LYS A 113 3.52 -7.89 8.95
CA LYS A 113 3.33 -9.27 9.42
C LYS A 113 4.37 -10.22 8.80
N ARG A 114 4.57 -10.15 7.49
CA ARG A 114 5.60 -10.93 6.80
C ARG A 114 7.01 -10.61 7.30
N PHE A 115 7.31 -9.34 7.53
CA PHE A 115 8.59 -8.90 8.07
C PHE A 115 8.85 -9.49 9.46
N LEU A 116 7.86 -9.48 10.34
CA LEU A 116 7.96 -10.09 11.68
C LEU A 116 8.12 -11.61 11.63
N GLU A 117 7.35 -12.30 10.78
CA GLU A 117 7.46 -13.75 10.59
C GLU A 117 8.86 -14.15 10.10
N GLU A 118 9.43 -13.44 9.14
CA GLU A 118 10.79 -13.66 8.65
C GLU A 118 11.86 -13.33 9.70
N GLY A 119 11.66 -12.28 10.50
CA GLY A 119 12.51 -11.94 11.63
C GLY A 119 12.52 -13.06 12.68
N GLY A 120 11.35 -13.57 13.04
CA GLY A 120 11.20 -14.70 13.97
C GLY A 120 11.91 -15.97 13.50
N ILE A 121 11.79 -16.31 12.22
CA ILE A 121 12.50 -17.46 11.61
C ILE A 121 14.03 -17.26 11.69
N ARG A 122 14.53 -16.06 11.43
CA ARG A 122 15.96 -15.74 11.52
C ARG A 122 16.49 -15.87 12.94
N GLU A 123 15.73 -15.39 13.92
CA GLU A 123 16.09 -15.53 15.33
C GLU A 123 16.18 -17.00 15.75
N GLN A 124 15.21 -17.81 15.37
CA GLN A 124 15.20 -19.24 15.63
C GLN A 124 16.42 -19.94 14.99
N MET A 125 16.70 -19.62 13.73
CA MET A 125 17.88 -20.18 13.04
C MET A 125 19.19 -19.74 13.68
N THR A 126 19.30 -18.49 14.10
CA THR A 126 20.49 -17.97 14.79
C THR A 126 20.67 -18.67 16.13
N ARG A 127 19.61 -18.82 16.91
CA ARG A 127 19.63 -19.54 18.18
C ARG A 127 20.07 -21.00 18.01
N ALA A 128 19.49 -21.71 17.07
CA ALA A 128 19.84 -23.09 16.76
C ALA A 128 21.32 -23.24 16.36
N ARG A 129 21.86 -22.31 15.57
CA ARG A 129 23.28 -22.30 15.20
C ARG A 129 24.20 -22.06 16.41
N LEU A 130 23.82 -21.17 17.30
CA LEU A 130 24.60 -20.90 18.52
C LEU A 130 24.60 -22.09 19.47
N GLU A 131 23.47 -22.76 19.63
CA GLU A 131 23.35 -23.98 20.44
C GLU A 131 24.20 -25.12 19.88
N TYR A 132 24.13 -25.33 18.55
CA TYR A 132 24.97 -26.33 17.87
C TYR A 132 26.47 -26.07 18.06
N ARG A 133 26.90 -24.81 17.99
CA ARG A 133 28.34 -24.42 18.22
C ARG A 133 28.74 -24.64 19.67
N LYS A 134 27.87 -24.38 20.65
CA LYS A 134 28.12 -24.64 22.05
C LYS A 134 28.27 -26.14 22.34
N GLY A 135 27.40 -26.97 21.76
CA GLY A 135 27.45 -28.42 21.91
C GLY A 135 28.71 -29.06 21.29
N LYS A 136 29.33 -28.42 20.29
CA LYS A 136 30.55 -28.93 19.63
C LYS A 136 31.87 -28.54 20.34
N ARG A 137 31.81 -27.62 21.32
CA ARG A 137 32.93 -27.18 22.11
C ARG A 137 33.06 -27.88 23.48
N GLY A 138 32.10 -28.68 23.82
CA GLY A 138 32.13 -29.60 24.98
C GLY A 138 32.48 -31.01 24.51
#